data_91a205117664db55a85252849db39863
#
_entry.id   91a205117664db55a85252849db39863
#
_cell.length_a   1.000
_cell.length_b   1.000
_cell.length_c   1.000
_cell.angle_alpha   90.00
_cell.angle_beta   90.00
_cell.angle_gamma   90.00
#
_symmetry.space_group_name_H-M   'P 1'
#
loop_
_entity.id
_entity.type
_entity.pdbx_description
1 polymer ?
#
loop_
_entity_poly.entity_id
_entity_poly.type
_entity_poly.pdbx_seq_one_letter_code
_entity_poly.pdbx_strand_id
1 'polypeptide(L)'
;MEEKRHGGAGRVIVVILILAVLLAAGAFFLFGGRVRVETPSFSTGYRYDRAKDYATLDTFPVEGVTADKVELHWISGRVEIRAAETISVSENFAGDDAQRLRWRLDGDTLIVQPCASGAQELPEKTLTVTLPQTVLLKVDTVSADCALTGVQTAQLDVDSVSGALRGDAAVTEMLSVDTVSGGASLDLTAAPKKVTGNTVSGVMELVFDEAPGTVKLSSTSGSFALGLPAGAAYQLDWSTVSGDCDASGYQAPEGRGAKKIKLTADTVSGG
;
A
#
# COMPACT_ATOMS: atom_id res chain seq x y z
N MET A 1 -21.70 29.99 -21.66
CA MET A 1 -21.50 28.57 -21.27
C MET A 1 -21.13 28.57 -19.81
N GLU A 2 -22.08 28.25 -18.94
CA GLU A 2 -21.90 28.26 -17.50
C GLU A 2 -21.24 26.97 -17.06
N GLU A 3 -20.03 27.09 -16.57
CA GLU A 3 -19.27 25.99 -15.96
C GLU A 3 -19.86 25.70 -14.58
N LYS A 4 -20.62 24.63 -14.48
CA LYS A 4 -21.21 24.16 -13.21
C LYS A 4 -20.13 23.64 -12.28
N ARG A 5 -19.61 24.52 -11.41
CA ARG A 5 -18.80 24.11 -10.25
C ARG A 5 -19.68 23.32 -9.28
N HIS A 6 -19.59 22.00 -9.33
CA HIS A 6 -20.26 21.13 -8.37
C HIS A 6 -19.33 20.81 -7.20
N GLY A 7 -19.70 21.39 -6.06
CA GLY A 7 -19.57 20.84 -4.71
C GLY A 7 -18.26 20.16 -4.26
N GLY A 8 -17.12 20.91 -4.24
CA GLY A 8 -15.86 20.38 -3.68
C GLY A 8 -15.85 20.13 -2.17
N ALA A 9 -16.69 20.83 -1.39
CA ALA A 9 -16.68 20.74 0.07
C ALA A 9 -17.05 19.37 0.65
N GLY A 10 -18.00 18.65 0.05
CA GLY A 10 -18.39 17.32 0.51
C GLY A 10 -17.31 16.24 0.25
N ARG A 11 -16.55 16.38 -0.84
CA ARG A 11 -15.46 15.46 -1.18
C ARG A 11 -14.22 15.70 -0.32
N VAL A 12 -13.91 16.95 0.00
CA VAL A 12 -12.83 17.31 0.94
C VAL A 12 -13.09 16.74 2.34
N ILE A 13 -14.34 16.78 2.80
CA ILE A 13 -14.73 16.17 4.08
C ILE A 13 -14.53 14.65 4.04
N VAL A 14 -14.84 14.00 2.92
CA VAL A 14 -14.63 12.53 2.75
C VAL A 14 -13.15 12.20 2.75
N VAL A 15 -12.28 12.97 2.10
CA VAL A 15 -10.82 12.78 2.13
C VAL A 15 -10.28 12.99 3.56
N ILE A 16 -10.70 14.03 4.27
CA ILE A 16 -10.30 14.24 5.66
C ILE A 16 -10.78 13.10 6.56
N LEU A 17 -12.00 12.57 6.34
CA LEU A 17 -12.51 11.42 7.08
C LEU A 17 -11.74 10.14 6.77
N ILE A 18 -11.38 9.90 5.51
CA ILE A 18 -10.53 8.75 5.11
C ILE A 18 -9.15 8.88 5.75
N LEU A 19 -8.57 10.07 5.77
CA LEU A 19 -7.28 10.34 6.42
C LEU A 19 -7.35 10.23 7.94
N ALA A 20 -8.44 10.65 8.56
CA ALA A 20 -8.69 10.43 9.98
C ALA A 20 -8.85 8.94 10.28
N VAL A 21 -9.46 8.17 9.38
CA VAL A 21 -9.59 6.71 9.49
C VAL A 21 -8.23 6.03 9.26
N LEU A 22 -7.40 6.49 8.33
CA LEU A 22 -6.04 5.97 8.11
C LEU A 22 -5.12 6.31 9.29
N LEU A 23 -5.20 7.52 9.84
CA LEU A 23 -4.49 7.89 11.08
C LEU A 23 -5.00 7.10 12.29
N ALA A 24 -6.30 6.84 12.37
CA ALA A 24 -6.91 6.00 13.39
C ALA A 24 -6.56 4.52 13.18
N ALA A 25 -6.49 4.05 11.93
CA ALA A 25 -6.04 2.70 11.59
C ALA A 25 -4.53 2.53 11.86
N GLY A 26 -3.69 3.51 11.52
CA GLY A 26 -2.27 3.52 11.88
C GLY A 26 -2.07 3.54 13.40
N ALA A 27 -2.82 4.37 14.12
CA ALA A 27 -2.84 4.36 15.59
C ALA A 27 -3.44 3.05 16.13
N PHE A 28 -4.46 2.50 15.48
CA PHE A 28 -5.08 1.22 15.83
C PHE A 28 -4.10 0.05 15.65
N PHE A 29 -3.29 0.06 14.57
CA PHE A 29 -2.22 -0.91 14.35
C PHE A 29 -1.08 -0.77 15.35
N LEU A 30 -0.67 0.46 15.68
CA LEU A 30 0.38 0.73 16.66
C LEU A 30 -0.03 0.41 18.10
N PHE A 31 -1.34 0.47 18.42
CA PHE A 31 -1.87 0.30 19.77
C PHE A 31 -2.78 -0.94 19.95
N GLY A 32 -2.83 -1.83 18.96
CA GLY A 32 -3.51 -3.14 19.08
C GLY A 32 -4.99 -3.07 19.44
N GLY A 33 -5.78 -2.35 18.64
CA GLY A 33 -7.22 -2.57 18.50
C GLY A 33 -8.13 -2.49 19.71
N ARG A 34 -7.67 -1.99 20.86
CA ARG A 34 -8.51 -1.79 22.05
C ARG A 34 -8.21 -0.47 22.73
N VAL A 35 -9.03 0.53 22.42
CA VAL A 35 -9.14 1.70 23.31
C VAL A 35 -9.93 1.29 24.54
N ARG A 36 -9.27 0.67 25.50
CA ARG A 36 -9.75 0.57 26.87
C ARG A 36 -9.10 1.70 27.63
N VAL A 37 -9.86 2.74 27.90
CA VAL A 37 -9.45 3.83 28.79
C VAL A 37 -9.45 3.27 30.21
N GLU A 38 -8.36 2.65 30.59
CA GLU A 38 -8.01 2.41 31.99
C GLU A 38 -6.66 3.06 32.25
N THR A 39 -6.56 3.78 33.35
CA THR A 39 -5.42 4.54 33.90
C THR A 39 -4.02 4.14 33.43
N PRO A 40 -3.10 5.12 33.17
CA PRO A 40 -1.94 4.94 32.32
C PRO A 40 -0.85 4.08 33.01
N SER A 41 -0.83 2.81 32.68
CA SER A 41 0.42 2.08 32.62
C SER A 41 0.85 2.07 31.16
N PHE A 42 1.73 2.96 30.77
CA PHE A 42 2.33 2.99 29.45
C PHE A 42 3.19 1.73 29.27
N SER A 43 2.59 0.65 28.78
CA SER A 43 3.39 -0.43 28.21
C SER A 43 3.67 -0.07 26.76
N THR A 44 4.86 0.43 26.49
CA THR A 44 5.32 1.01 25.23
C THR A 44 5.80 -0.03 24.21
N GLY A 45 5.29 -1.25 24.21
CA GLY A 45 5.71 -2.28 23.27
C GLY A 45 4.73 -2.50 22.10
N TYR A 46 5.25 -2.97 20.97
CA TYR A 46 4.46 -3.39 19.81
C TYR A 46 3.55 -4.56 20.19
N ARG A 47 2.26 -4.47 19.90
CA ARG A 47 1.27 -5.50 20.30
C ARG A 47 0.38 -5.88 19.15
N TYR A 48 0.06 -7.16 19.05
CA TYR A 48 -0.89 -7.71 18.09
C TYR A 48 -1.69 -8.86 18.73
N ASP A 49 -2.85 -9.13 18.17
CA ASP A 49 -3.76 -10.16 18.66
C ASP A 49 -3.20 -11.57 18.39
N ARG A 50 -3.67 -12.55 19.19
CA ARG A 50 -3.31 -13.97 19.06
C ARG A 50 -1.80 -14.22 19.09
N ALA A 51 -1.03 -13.42 19.81
CA ALA A 51 0.43 -13.48 19.88
C ALA A 51 0.99 -14.89 20.20
N LYS A 52 0.23 -15.72 20.90
CA LYS A 52 0.62 -17.10 21.26
C LYS A 52 0.58 -18.07 20.08
N ASP A 53 -0.13 -17.71 19.01
CA ASP A 53 -0.30 -18.55 17.82
C ASP A 53 0.83 -18.33 16.81
N TYR A 54 1.72 -17.37 17.09
CA TYR A 54 2.83 -17.05 16.19
C TYR A 54 4.08 -17.87 16.52
N ALA A 55 4.68 -18.41 15.49
CA ALA A 55 5.93 -19.16 15.52
C ALA A 55 7.14 -18.26 15.25
N THR A 56 8.33 -18.72 15.60
CA THR A 56 9.61 -18.07 15.30
C THR A 56 10.06 -18.39 13.88
N LEU A 57 10.92 -17.56 13.30
CA LEU A 57 11.46 -17.77 11.96
C LEU A 57 12.17 -19.14 11.81
N ASP A 58 12.83 -19.61 12.87
CA ASP A 58 13.56 -20.90 12.86
C ASP A 58 12.65 -22.11 12.58
N THR A 59 11.35 -21.94 12.75
CA THR A 59 10.33 -22.97 12.45
C THR A 59 9.67 -22.78 11.09
N PHE A 60 10.07 -21.75 10.31
CA PHE A 60 9.53 -21.56 8.95
C PHE A 60 10.05 -22.67 8.05
N PRO A 61 9.17 -23.38 7.31
CA PRO A 61 9.59 -24.49 6.45
C PRO A 61 10.59 -24.05 5.38
N VAL A 62 11.66 -24.84 5.19
CA VAL A 62 12.71 -24.54 4.19
C VAL A 62 12.15 -24.63 2.77
N GLU A 63 11.19 -25.54 2.53
CA GLU A 63 10.46 -25.67 1.27
C GLU A 63 9.42 -24.57 1.05
N GLY A 64 9.22 -23.69 2.04
CA GLY A 64 8.21 -22.65 2.02
C GLY A 64 6.85 -23.12 2.54
N VAL A 65 5.86 -22.23 2.45
CA VAL A 65 4.46 -22.51 2.81
C VAL A 65 3.55 -22.28 1.60
N THR A 66 2.37 -22.89 1.62
CA THR A 66 1.31 -22.58 0.66
C THR A 66 0.30 -21.63 1.34
N ALA A 67 0.01 -20.52 0.68
CA ALA A 67 -1.01 -19.56 1.12
C ALA A 67 -1.59 -18.85 -0.10
N ASP A 68 -2.86 -18.48 -0.03
CA ASP A 68 -3.53 -17.69 -1.06
C ASP A 68 -3.31 -16.19 -0.84
N LYS A 69 -2.98 -15.80 0.40
CA LYS A 69 -2.73 -14.42 0.79
C LYS A 69 -1.52 -14.32 1.72
N VAL A 70 -0.75 -13.26 1.54
CA VAL A 70 0.33 -12.87 2.45
C VAL A 70 0.07 -11.48 3.01
N GLU A 71 0.11 -11.35 4.33
CA GLU A 71 0.01 -10.10 5.06
C GLU A 71 1.33 -9.84 5.79
N LEU A 72 1.98 -8.75 5.43
CA LEU A 72 3.25 -8.32 6.00
C LEU A 72 3.04 -7.07 6.85
N HIS A 73 3.36 -7.16 8.13
CA HIS A 73 3.37 -6.01 9.03
C HIS A 73 4.82 -5.69 9.38
N TRP A 74 5.28 -4.48 9.05
CA TRP A 74 6.67 -4.11 9.28
C TRP A 74 6.80 -2.67 9.75
N ILE A 75 7.63 -2.39 10.73
CA ILE A 75 7.68 -1.08 11.38
C ILE A 75 8.70 -0.18 10.71
N SER A 76 9.98 -0.60 10.67
CA SER A 76 11.09 0.23 10.20
C SER A 76 12.12 -0.59 9.44
N GLY A 77 13.03 0.08 8.73
CA GLY A 77 14.03 -0.55 7.89
C GLY A 77 13.52 -0.81 6.49
N ARG A 78 13.52 -2.07 6.03
CA ARG A 78 13.16 -2.40 4.65
C ARG A 78 12.32 -3.68 4.53
N VAL A 79 11.42 -3.70 3.55
CA VAL A 79 10.72 -4.88 3.09
C VAL A 79 11.09 -5.10 1.62
N GLU A 80 11.68 -6.23 1.29
CA GLU A 80 12.02 -6.64 -0.08
C GLU A 80 11.14 -7.81 -0.48
N ILE A 81 10.36 -7.63 -1.55
CA ILE A 81 9.45 -8.65 -2.05
C ILE A 81 9.82 -8.99 -3.49
N ARG A 82 9.99 -10.27 -3.78
CA ARG A 82 10.44 -10.74 -5.08
C ARG A 82 9.57 -11.89 -5.58
N ALA A 83 9.42 -11.99 -6.88
CA ALA A 83 8.80 -13.15 -7.50
C ALA A 83 9.66 -14.40 -7.32
N ALA A 84 9.02 -15.53 -7.02
CA ALA A 84 9.64 -16.85 -6.97
C ALA A 84 8.56 -17.94 -7.11
N GLU A 85 8.95 -19.21 -7.13
CA GLU A 85 8.01 -20.34 -7.23
C GLU A 85 7.34 -20.67 -5.89
N THR A 86 7.99 -20.33 -4.77
CA THR A 86 7.53 -20.65 -3.41
C THR A 86 7.50 -19.41 -2.51
N ILE A 87 6.66 -19.46 -1.49
CA ILE A 87 6.67 -18.45 -0.44
C ILE A 87 7.83 -18.76 0.51
N SER A 88 8.76 -17.82 0.62
CA SER A 88 9.79 -17.86 1.66
C SER A 88 9.85 -16.53 2.41
N VAL A 89 10.30 -16.59 3.66
CA VAL A 89 10.44 -15.43 4.54
C VAL A 89 11.78 -15.48 5.23
N SER A 90 12.50 -14.38 5.22
CA SER A 90 13.76 -14.26 5.95
C SER A 90 13.96 -12.82 6.45
N GLU A 91 14.79 -12.65 7.49
CA GLU A 91 15.22 -11.33 7.97
C GLU A 91 16.73 -11.29 8.17
N ASN A 92 17.32 -10.12 8.02
CA ASN A 92 18.75 -9.90 8.22
C ASN A 92 19.11 -9.57 9.68
N PHE A 93 18.40 -10.16 10.63
CA PHE A 93 18.56 -9.85 12.05
C PHE A 93 18.79 -11.14 12.86
N ALA A 94 19.87 -11.14 13.65
CA ALA A 94 20.28 -12.27 14.49
C ALA A 94 20.36 -11.88 16.00
N GLY A 95 19.70 -10.78 16.39
CA GLY A 95 19.71 -10.30 17.77
C GLY A 95 18.72 -11.03 18.68
N ASP A 96 18.19 -10.29 19.66
CA ASP A 96 17.32 -10.82 20.70
C ASP A 96 16.06 -11.47 20.11
N ASP A 97 15.68 -12.65 20.62
CA ASP A 97 14.53 -13.41 20.13
C ASP A 97 13.23 -12.60 20.17
N ALA A 98 13.03 -11.75 21.19
CA ALA A 98 11.86 -10.89 21.28
C ALA A 98 11.77 -9.88 20.12
N GLN A 99 12.88 -9.51 19.50
CA GLN A 99 12.96 -8.57 18.38
C GLN A 99 12.97 -9.27 17.01
N ARG A 100 13.03 -10.60 16.96
CA ARG A 100 12.99 -11.38 15.73
C ARG A 100 11.56 -11.50 15.21
N LEU A 101 11.40 -11.61 13.90
CA LEU A 101 10.10 -11.76 13.27
C LEU A 101 9.31 -12.97 13.81
N ARG A 102 8.02 -12.86 13.69
CA ARG A 102 7.04 -13.91 14.03
C ARG A 102 6.15 -14.15 12.82
N TRP A 103 5.76 -15.37 12.63
CA TRP A 103 4.85 -15.75 11.55
C TRP A 103 3.77 -16.71 12.03
N ARG A 104 2.64 -16.71 11.35
CA ARG A 104 1.62 -17.74 11.52
C ARG A 104 0.84 -17.92 10.22
N LEU A 105 0.28 -19.11 10.06
CA LEU A 105 -0.71 -19.40 9.03
C LEU A 105 -2.10 -19.37 9.67
N ASP A 106 -3.01 -18.57 9.12
CA ASP A 106 -4.40 -18.44 9.55
C ASP A 106 -5.33 -18.81 8.39
N GLY A 107 -5.74 -20.08 8.34
CA GLY A 107 -6.34 -20.63 7.12
C GLY A 107 -5.34 -20.56 5.96
N ASP A 108 -5.72 -19.90 4.88
CA ASP A 108 -4.90 -19.74 3.67
C ASP A 108 -4.14 -18.39 3.66
N THR A 109 -4.02 -17.72 4.81
CA THR A 109 -3.31 -16.44 4.95
C THR A 109 -2.04 -16.61 5.78
N LEU A 110 -0.88 -16.31 5.17
CA LEU A 110 0.38 -16.17 5.89
C LEU A 110 0.47 -14.75 6.46
N ILE A 111 0.65 -14.63 7.77
CA ILE A 111 0.80 -13.36 8.47
C ILE A 111 2.19 -13.28 9.07
N VAL A 112 2.92 -12.21 8.75
CA VAL A 112 4.27 -11.93 9.25
C VAL A 112 4.26 -10.67 10.10
N GLN A 113 4.82 -10.78 11.32
CA GLN A 113 4.95 -9.69 12.27
C GLN A 113 6.43 -9.35 12.49
N PRO A 114 6.80 -8.08 12.76
CA PRO A 114 8.19 -7.68 12.86
C PRO A 114 8.92 -8.23 14.08
N CYS A 115 8.19 -8.63 15.13
CA CYS A 115 8.77 -9.04 16.42
C CYS A 115 7.74 -9.80 17.27
N ALA A 116 8.14 -10.29 18.42
CA ALA A 116 7.22 -10.80 19.43
C ALA A 116 6.31 -9.69 19.97
N SER A 117 5.05 -10.02 20.27
CA SER A 117 4.11 -9.06 20.87
C SER A 117 4.60 -8.61 22.25
N GLY A 118 4.68 -7.31 22.46
CA GLY A 118 5.21 -6.67 23.67
C GLY A 118 6.68 -6.28 23.58
N ALA A 119 7.36 -6.58 22.47
CA ALA A 119 8.74 -6.13 22.25
C ALA A 119 8.83 -4.60 22.26
N GLN A 120 9.88 -4.10 22.86
CA GLN A 120 10.28 -2.70 22.90
C GLN A 120 11.56 -2.52 22.08
N GLU A 121 11.83 -1.32 21.60
CA GLU A 121 13.08 -1.01 20.88
C GLU A 121 13.30 -1.92 19.68
N LEU A 122 12.54 -1.69 18.63
CA LEU A 122 12.67 -2.48 17.40
C LEU A 122 13.80 -1.91 16.54
N PRO A 123 14.85 -2.71 16.26
CA PRO A 123 15.93 -2.31 15.38
C PRO A 123 15.43 -2.18 13.95
N GLU A 124 16.09 -1.35 13.18
CA GLU A 124 15.91 -1.35 11.72
C GLU A 124 16.46 -2.66 11.16
N LYS A 125 15.64 -3.35 10.39
CA LYS A 125 16.00 -4.63 9.77
C LYS A 125 15.33 -4.81 8.43
N THR A 126 15.87 -5.71 7.64
CA THR A 126 15.31 -6.04 6.33
C THR A 126 14.54 -7.35 6.42
N LEU A 127 13.27 -7.29 6.01
CA LEU A 127 12.46 -8.45 5.70
C LEU A 127 12.61 -8.77 4.21
N THR A 128 12.93 -10.00 3.89
CA THR A 128 12.92 -10.50 2.51
C THR A 128 11.84 -11.57 2.37
N VAL A 129 10.95 -11.37 1.39
CA VAL A 129 9.86 -12.31 1.10
C VAL A 129 9.89 -12.66 -0.38
N THR A 130 9.74 -13.94 -0.68
CA THR A 130 9.51 -14.40 -2.06
C THR A 130 8.08 -14.92 -2.20
N LEU A 131 7.47 -14.70 -3.36
CA LEU A 131 6.06 -15.01 -3.61
C LEU A 131 5.85 -15.63 -5.00
N PRO A 132 4.99 -16.66 -5.13
CA PRO A 132 4.48 -17.10 -6.42
C PRO A 132 3.42 -16.14 -6.97
N GLN A 133 3.13 -16.27 -8.26
CA GLN A 133 2.26 -15.36 -9.02
C GLN A 133 0.79 -15.33 -8.57
N THR A 134 0.33 -16.29 -7.79
CA THR A 134 -1.09 -16.45 -7.44
C THR A 134 -1.47 -15.84 -6.10
N VAL A 135 -0.50 -15.34 -5.33
CA VAL A 135 -0.72 -14.88 -3.96
C VAL A 135 -1.21 -13.44 -3.92
N LEU A 136 -2.27 -13.17 -3.17
CA LEU A 136 -2.70 -11.81 -2.84
C LEU A 136 -1.73 -11.20 -1.82
N LEU A 137 -1.33 -9.95 -2.01
CA LEU A 137 -0.32 -9.31 -1.18
C LEU A 137 -0.89 -8.09 -0.47
N LYS A 138 -0.76 -8.08 0.86
CA LYS A 138 -1.00 -6.93 1.71
C LYS A 138 0.27 -6.58 2.49
N VAL A 139 0.63 -5.29 2.49
CA VAL A 139 1.83 -4.78 3.17
C VAL A 139 1.45 -3.56 4.01
N ASP A 140 1.58 -3.68 5.31
CA ASP A 140 1.36 -2.59 6.26
C ASP A 140 2.71 -2.16 6.84
N THR A 141 3.10 -0.92 6.64
CA THR A 141 4.36 -0.38 7.16
C THR A 141 4.16 0.94 7.93
N VAL A 142 5.09 1.23 8.84
CA VAL A 142 5.13 2.54 9.50
C VAL A 142 6.15 3.44 8.84
N SER A 143 7.41 3.06 8.86
CA SER A 143 8.52 3.81 8.26
C SER A 143 9.45 2.96 7.41
N ALA A 144 9.13 1.69 7.22
CA ALA A 144 9.93 0.82 6.37
C ALA A 144 9.70 1.11 4.90
N ASP A 145 10.79 1.19 4.14
CA ASP A 145 10.74 1.22 2.69
C ASP A 145 10.36 -0.16 2.15
N CYS A 146 9.47 -0.19 1.16
CA CYS A 146 9.06 -1.41 0.49
C CYS A 146 9.57 -1.43 -0.95
N ALA A 147 10.28 -2.48 -1.32
CA ALA A 147 10.81 -2.71 -2.66
C ALA A 147 10.19 -3.96 -3.27
N LEU A 148 9.59 -3.81 -4.46
CA LEU A 148 9.00 -4.88 -5.25
C LEU A 148 9.91 -5.20 -6.43
N THR A 149 10.11 -6.48 -6.74
CA THR A 149 10.88 -6.93 -7.90
C THR A 149 10.17 -8.08 -8.60
N GLY A 150 9.62 -7.81 -9.78
CA GLY A 150 8.93 -8.79 -10.62
C GLY A 150 7.69 -9.40 -9.98
N VAL A 151 7.11 -8.75 -8.96
CA VAL A 151 5.95 -9.29 -8.21
C VAL A 151 4.75 -9.40 -9.14
N GLN A 152 4.10 -10.58 -9.13
CA GLN A 152 2.89 -10.84 -9.90
C GLN A 152 1.77 -11.23 -8.94
N THR A 153 0.66 -10.51 -8.98
CA THR A 153 -0.47 -10.74 -8.07
C THR A 153 -1.78 -10.24 -8.66
N ALA A 154 -2.88 -10.81 -8.23
CA ALA A 154 -4.18 -10.25 -8.55
C ALA A 154 -4.47 -8.98 -7.74
N GLN A 155 -4.02 -8.92 -6.49
CA GLN A 155 -4.27 -7.78 -5.62
C GLN A 155 -3.01 -7.40 -4.85
N LEU A 156 -2.66 -6.12 -4.91
CA LEU A 156 -1.63 -5.48 -4.11
C LEU A 156 -2.26 -4.36 -3.29
N ASP A 157 -2.17 -4.48 -1.98
CA ASP A 157 -2.66 -3.52 -1.02
C ASP A 157 -1.51 -3.06 -0.11
N VAL A 158 -1.17 -1.79 -0.13
CA VAL A 158 -0.03 -1.23 0.61
C VAL A 158 -0.48 -0.04 1.43
N ASP A 159 -0.36 -0.17 2.74
CA ASP A 159 -0.60 0.87 3.72
C ASP A 159 0.73 1.31 4.34
N SER A 160 1.09 2.59 4.24
CA SER A 160 2.33 3.13 4.80
C SER A 160 2.10 4.46 5.51
N VAL A 161 2.80 4.70 6.61
CA VAL A 161 2.79 6.03 7.22
C VAL A 161 3.85 6.93 6.56
N SER A 162 5.10 6.48 6.45
CA SER A 162 6.20 7.30 5.91
C SER A 162 7.22 6.56 5.06
N GLY A 163 7.13 5.23 4.97
CA GLY A 163 8.00 4.43 4.12
C GLY A 163 7.69 4.62 2.62
N ALA A 164 8.68 4.53 1.78
CA ALA A 164 8.53 4.61 0.34
C ALA A 164 8.24 3.23 -0.27
N LEU A 165 7.29 3.18 -1.22
CA LEU A 165 7.02 2.00 -2.05
C LEU A 165 7.68 2.19 -3.42
N ARG A 166 8.51 1.23 -3.86
CA ARG A 166 9.23 1.32 -5.13
C ARG A 166 9.33 -0.03 -5.83
N GLY A 167 9.42 -0.01 -7.15
CA GLY A 167 9.75 -1.18 -7.95
C GLY A 167 8.76 -1.51 -9.03
N ASP A 168 8.72 -2.77 -9.44
CA ASP A 168 7.89 -3.25 -10.53
C ASP A 168 6.95 -4.38 -10.09
N ALA A 169 5.74 -4.35 -10.64
CA ALA A 169 4.73 -5.37 -10.34
C ALA A 169 3.74 -5.57 -11.50
N ALA A 170 3.29 -6.81 -11.68
CA ALA A 170 2.16 -7.15 -12.53
C ALA A 170 0.91 -7.36 -11.65
N VAL A 171 0.09 -6.33 -11.52
CA VAL A 171 -1.17 -6.38 -10.78
C VAL A 171 -2.33 -6.46 -11.75
N THR A 172 -3.21 -7.46 -11.60
CA THR A 172 -4.27 -7.71 -12.61
C THR A 172 -5.67 -7.25 -12.20
N GLU A 173 -5.99 -7.26 -10.91
CA GLU A 173 -7.35 -6.93 -10.44
C GLU A 173 -7.36 -5.58 -9.70
N MET A 174 -6.61 -5.46 -8.60
CA MET A 174 -6.67 -4.28 -7.75
C MET A 174 -5.30 -3.87 -7.22
N LEU A 175 -4.96 -2.60 -7.41
CA LEU A 175 -3.87 -1.91 -6.73
C LEU A 175 -4.47 -0.89 -5.76
N SER A 176 -4.11 -0.97 -4.48
CA SER A 176 -4.40 0.05 -3.47
C SER A 176 -3.09 0.51 -2.84
N VAL A 177 -2.88 1.82 -2.79
CA VAL A 177 -1.72 2.42 -2.12
C VAL A 177 -2.20 3.57 -1.27
N ASP A 178 -2.12 3.40 0.03
CA ASP A 178 -2.53 4.39 1.01
C ASP A 178 -1.32 4.82 1.85
N THR A 179 -1.01 6.11 1.86
CA THR A 179 0.16 6.63 2.59
C THR A 179 -0.13 7.98 3.26
N VAL A 180 0.55 8.28 4.33
CA VAL A 180 0.46 9.60 4.97
C VAL A 180 1.50 10.54 4.37
N SER A 181 2.79 10.19 4.41
CA SER A 181 3.88 11.04 3.90
C SER A 181 4.90 10.26 3.06
N GLY A 182 4.74 8.96 2.92
CA GLY A 182 5.56 8.13 2.04
C GLY A 182 5.25 8.39 0.56
N GLY A 183 6.20 8.09 -0.31
CA GLY A 183 6.01 8.12 -1.76
C GLY A 183 5.75 6.73 -2.32
N ALA A 184 5.14 6.66 -3.49
CA ALA A 184 5.07 5.43 -4.28
C ALA A 184 5.59 5.68 -5.69
N SER A 185 6.47 4.81 -6.18
CA SER A 185 6.97 4.84 -7.56
C SER A 185 6.96 3.42 -8.09
N LEU A 186 5.97 3.09 -8.93
CA LEU A 186 5.72 1.74 -9.43
C LEU A 186 5.65 1.71 -10.95
N ASP A 187 6.37 0.74 -11.52
CA ASP A 187 6.25 0.32 -12.91
C ASP A 187 5.28 -0.88 -12.96
N LEU A 188 4.12 -0.68 -13.58
CA LEU A 188 3.04 -1.67 -13.63
C LEU A 188 3.00 -2.34 -15.01
N THR A 189 3.48 -3.58 -15.06
CA THR A 189 3.63 -4.36 -16.30
C THR A 189 2.37 -5.10 -16.73
N ALA A 190 1.28 -5.01 -15.96
CA ALA A 190 -0.05 -5.50 -16.29
C ALA A 190 -1.11 -4.40 -16.10
N ALA A 191 -2.32 -4.63 -16.60
CA ALA A 191 -3.43 -3.70 -16.53
C ALA A 191 -4.36 -4.00 -15.35
N PRO A 192 -4.19 -3.38 -14.17
CA PRO A 192 -5.13 -3.55 -13.08
C PRO A 192 -6.53 -3.02 -13.46
N LYS A 193 -7.57 -3.76 -13.09
CA LYS A 193 -8.96 -3.31 -13.34
C LYS A 193 -9.30 -2.07 -12.53
N LYS A 194 -8.72 -1.96 -11.32
CA LYS A 194 -8.95 -0.85 -10.40
C LYS A 194 -7.65 -0.45 -9.72
N VAL A 195 -7.37 0.85 -9.73
CA VAL A 195 -6.29 1.48 -8.99
C VAL A 195 -6.89 2.50 -8.03
N THR A 196 -6.49 2.45 -6.76
CA THR A 196 -6.79 3.47 -5.76
C THR A 196 -5.51 3.92 -5.11
N GLY A 197 -5.35 5.24 -4.93
CA GLY A 197 -4.21 5.82 -4.25
C GLY A 197 -4.65 6.99 -3.39
N ASN A 198 -4.30 6.97 -2.11
CA ASN A 198 -4.58 8.07 -1.20
C ASN A 198 -3.30 8.49 -0.49
N THR A 199 -3.07 9.80 -0.42
CA THR A 199 -1.94 10.34 0.33
C THR A 199 -2.30 11.64 1.04
N VAL A 200 -1.62 11.92 2.13
CA VAL A 200 -1.72 13.26 2.75
C VAL A 200 -0.73 14.21 2.07
N SER A 201 0.55 13.82 1.98
CA SER A 201 1.61 14.69 1.47
C SER A 201 2.67 13.96 0.63
N GLY A 202 2.45 12.68 0.31
CA GLY A 202 3.36 11.88 -0.51
C GLY A 202 3.26 12.19 -2.00
N VAL A 203 4.23 11.71 -2.75
CA VAL A 203 4.23 11.71 -4.21
C VAL A 203 3.95 10.30 -4.69
N MET A 204 2.97 10.12 -5.60
CA MET A 204 2.71 8.85 -6.26
C MET A 204 3.02 8.96 -7.75
N GLU A 205 3.94 8.14 -8.21
CA GLU A 205 4.30 7.96 -9.59
C GLU A 205 3.93 6.53 -10.01
N LEU A 206 2.99 6.39 -10.93
CA LEU A 206 2.53 5.10 -11.43
C LEU A 206 2.68 5.07 -12.94
N VAL A 207 3.49 4.17 -13.44
CA VAL A 207 3.73 3.98 -14.88
C VAL A 207 3.08 2.67 -15.30
N PHE A 208 2.25 2.71 -16.32
CA PHE A 208 1.50 1.55 -16.81
C PHE A 208 1.94 1.16 -18.22
N ASP A 209 2.41 -0.08 -18.40
CA ASP A 209 2.68 -0.65 -19.71
C ASP A 209 1.39 -0.95 -20.48
N GLU A 210 0.34 -1.34 -19.76
CA GLU A 210 -0.98 -1.61 -20.29
C GLU A 210 -2.04 -0.72 -19.62
N ALA A 211 -3.05 -0.34 -20.38
CA ALA A 211 -4.09 0.59 -19.92
C ALA A 211 -4.91 0.05 -18.75
N PRO A 212 -4.88 0.67 -17.56
CA PRO A 212 -5.69 0.25 -16.43
C PRO A 212 -7.18 0.48 -16.67
N GLY A 213 -8.05 -0.18 -15.89
CA GLY A 213 -9.49 -0.03 -16.03
C GLY A 213 -10.00 1.29 -15.44
N THR A 214 -9.75 1.53 -14.17
CA THR A 214 -10.15 2.75 -13.45
C THR A 214 -9.04 3.15 -12.50
N VAL A 215 -8.69 4.43 -12.48
CA VAL A 215 -7.73 5.00 -11.53
C VAL A 215 -8.42 6.09 -10.72
N LYS A 216 -8.32 5.99 -9.40
CA LYS A 216 -8.82 6.99 -8.47
C LYS A 216 -7.72 7.37 -7.49
N LEU A 217 -7.30 8.64 -7.52
CA LEU A 217 -6.26 9.18 -6.65
C LEU A 217 -6.83 10.31 -5.83
N SER A 218 -6.42 10.41 -4.58
CA SER A 218 -6.85 11.48 -3.67
C SER A 218 -5.69 11.94 -2.79
N SER A 219 -5.53 13.25 -2.65
CA SER A 219 -4.48 13.84 -1.82
C SER A 219 -4.96 15.06 -1.05
N THR A 220 -4.30 15.35 0.06
CA THR A 220 -4.43 16.66 0.71
C THR A 220 -3.41 17.66 0.16
N SER A 221 -2.13 17.31 0.12
CA SER A 221 -1.05 18.18 -0.38
C SER A 221 0.04 17.42 -1.17
N GLY A 222 -0.23 16.19 -1.56
CA GLY A 222 0.66 15.38 -2.38
C GLY A 222 0.43 15.58 -3.88
N SER A 223 1.31 15.01 -4.68
CA SER A 223 1.29 15.08 -6.14
C SER A 223 1.13 13.69 -6.74
N PHE A 224 0.57 13.64 -7.95
CA PHE A 224 0.41 12.42 -8.72
C PHE A 224 1.06 12.56 -10.10
N ALA A 225 1.80 11.54 -10.52
CA ALA A 225 2.31 11.39 -11.86
C ALA A 225 1.84 10.05 -12.43
N LEU A 226 1.18 10.08 -13.60
CA LEU A 226 0.69 8.90 -14.27
C LEU A 226 1.31 8.77 -15.66
N GLY A 227 2.11 7.72 -15.87
CA GLY A 227 2.55 7.28 -17.18
C GLY A 227 1.51 6.29 -17.74
N LEU A 228 0.87 6.62 -18.86
CA LEU A 228 -0.09 5.76 -19.53
C LEU A 228 0.43 5.32 -20.90
N PRO A 229 0.08 4.11 -21.36
CA PRO A 229 0.54 3.64 -22.66
C PRO A 229 0.04 4.54 -23.81
N ALA A 230 0.87 4.70 -24.82
CA ALA A 230 0.58 5.53 -25.98
C ALA A 230 -0.71 5.04 -26.68
N GLY A 231 -1.58 5.98 -27.04
CA GLY A 231 -2.86 5.68 -27.72
C GLY A 231 -3.98 5.20 -26.80
N ALA A 232 -3.77 5.13 -25.49
CA ALA A 232 -4.84 4.85 -24.55
C ALA A 232 -5.80 6.05 -24.48
N ALA A 233 -7.09 5.80 -24.70
CA ALA A 233 -8.13 6.80 -24.53
C ALA A 233 -8.64 6.79 -23.09
N TYR A 234 -8.62 7.94 -22.42
CA TYR A 234 -9.09 8.06 -21.05
C TYR A 234 -9.96 9.30 -20.84
N GLN A 235 -10.85 9.21 -19.88
CA GLN A 235 -11.65 10.31 -19.39
C GLN A 235 -11.01 10.80 -18.08
N LEU A 236 -10.48 12.01 -18.09
CA LEU A 236 -9.94 12.66 -16.90
C LEU A 236 -11.04 13.46 -16.21
N ASP A 237 -11.22 13.21 -14.92
CA ASP A 237 -12.09 13.96 -14.02
C ASP A 237 -11.23 14.35 -12.81
N TRP A 238 -10.84 15.62 -12.73
CA TRP A 238 -9.97 16.10 -11.66
C TRP A 238 -10.56 17.29 -10.94
N SER A 239 -10.25 17.41 -9.66
CA SER A 239 -10.67 18.54 -8.85
C SER A 239 -9.57 18.93 -7.88
N THR A 240 -9.37 20.23 -7.70
CA THR A 240 -8.44 20.79 -6.73
C THR A 240 -8.99 22.07 -6.12
N VAL A 241 -8.52 22.41 -4.92
CA VAL A 241 -8.78 23.73 -4.30
C VAL A 241 -7.69 24.72 -4.69
N SER A 242 -6.41 24.29 -4.65
CA SER A 242 -5.28 25.11 -5.06
C SER A 242 -4.15 24.22 -5.60
N GLY A 243 -4.18 23.89 -6.85
CA GLY A 243 -3.18 23.05 -7.50
C GLY A 243 -3.38 23.06 -8.99
N ASP A 244 -2.39 22.58 -9.72
CA ASP A 244 -2.39 22.51 -11.18
C ASP A 244 -2.51 21.07 -11.66
N CYS A 245 -3.13 20.89 -12.82
CA CYS A 245 -3.14 19.62 -13.52
C CYS A 245 -2.47 19.81 -14.88
N ASP A 246 -1.35 19.13 -15.09
CA ASP A 246 -0.73 19.04 -16.42
C ASP A 246 -1.22 17.77 -17.12
N ALA A 247 -2.06 17.94 -18.09
CA ALA A 247 -2.59 16.87 -18.95
C ALA A 247 -2.10 17.04 -20.41
N SER A 248 -0.86 17.48 -20.60
CA SER A 248 -0.28 17.75 -21.94
C SER A 248 -0.25 16.51 -22.86
N GLY A 249 -0.24 15.31 -22.29
CA GLY A 249 -0.39 14.04 -23.01
C GLY A 249 -1.82 13.54 -23.18
N TYR A 250 -2.83 14.32 -22.74
CA TYR A 250 -4.22 13.89 -22.77
C TYR A 250 -4.75 13.76 -24.19
N GLN A 251 -5.28 12.59 -24.51
CA GLN A 251 -6.06 12.35 -25.72
C GLN A 251 -7.51 12.05 -25.32
N ALA A 252 -8.42 12.94 -25.71
CA ALA A 252 -9.84 12.72 -25.49
C ALA A 252 -10.30 11.48 -26.28
N PRO A 253 -11.18 10.64 -25.71
CA PRO A 253 -11.69 9.49 -26.42
C PRO A 253 -12.51 9.92 -27.63
N GLU A 254 -12.09 9.51 -28.83
CA GLU A 254 -12.81 9.74 -30.08
C GLU A 254 -13.65 8.51 -30.43
N GLY A 255 -14.93 8.73 -30.77
CA GLY A 255 -15.85 7.72 -31.31
C GLY A 255 -16.73 7.00 -30.28
N ARG A 256 -17.86 6.49 -30.80
CA ARG A 256 -18.81 5.64 -30.02
C ARG A 256 -18.20 4.26 -29.84
N GLY A 257 -17.85 3.91 -28.59
CA GLY A 257 -17.35 2.56 -28.24
C GLY A 257 -15.87 2.47 -27.90
N ALA A 258 -15.12 3.58 -27.88
CA ALA A 258 -13.76 3.58 -27.35
C ALA A 258 -13.77 3.14 -25.88
N LYS A 259 -12.92 2.16 -25.53
CA LYS A 259 -12.74 1.73 -24.13
C LYS A 259 -12.14 2.92 -23.38
N LYS A 260 -12.89 3.44 -22.39
CA LYS A 260 -12.49 4.64 -21.64
C LYS A 260 -11.91 4.21 -20.32
N ILE A 261 -10.66 4.58 -20.07
CA ILE A 261 -10.10 4.57 -18.72
C ILE A 261 -10.72 5.75 -17.97
N LYS A 262 -11.25 5.52 -16.80
CA LYS A 262 -11.72 6.61 -15.93
C LYS A 262 -10.62 6.97 -14.95
N LEU A 263 -10.07 8.18 -15.11
CA LEU A 263 -9.11 8.77 -14.18
C LEU A 263 -9.85 9.79 -13.31
N THR A 264 -9.72 9.66 -12.01
CA THR A 264 -10.25 10.64 -11.05
C THR A 264 -9.11 11.04 -10.13
N ALA A 265 -8.81 12.33 -10.06
CA ALA A 265 -7.81 12.88 -9.16
C ALA A 265 -8.42 14.02 -8.34
N ASP A 266 -8.42 13.88 -7.03
CA ASP A 266 -8.92 14.89 -6.09
C ASP A 266 -7.76 15.35 -5.18
N THR A 267 -7.44 16.63 -5.17
CA THR A 267 -6.42 17.20 -4.30
C THR A 267 -6.89 18.50 -3.64
N VAL A 268 -6.36 18.85 -2.50
CA VAL A 268 -6.64 20.13 -1.86
C VAL A 268 -5.59 21.17 -2.28
N SER A 269 -4.30 20.84 -2.23
CA SER A 269 -3.21 21.75 -2.58
C SER A 269 -2.03 21.03 -3.23
N GLY A 270 -2.26 20.21 -4.21
CA GLY A 270 -1.23 19.48 -4.94
C GLY A 270 -1.59 19.36 -6.41
N GLY A 271 -0.67 18.82 -7.21
CA GLY A 271 -0.84 18.61 -8.64
C GLY A 271 -0.39 17.26 -9.12
#